data_277f65135a32b831a67ec2abe7f5d434
#
_entry.id   277f65135a32b831a67ec2abe7f5d434
#
_cell.length_a   1.000
_cell.length_b   1.000
_cell.length_c   1.000
_cell.angle_alpha   90.00
_cell.angle_beta   90.00
_cell.angle_gamma   90.00
#
_symmetry.space_group_name_H-M   'P 1'
#
loop_
_entity.id
_entity.type
_entity.pdbx_description
1 polymer ?
#
loop_
_entity_poly.entity_id
_entity_poly.type
_entity_poly.pdbx_seq_one_letter_code
_entity_poly.pdbx_strand_id
1 'polypeptide(L)'
;MKSLTAVVLAAGQGTRMKSQWPKVLHKVCGVPMAEQVIRTVKKAGSEKCVVVTGFKEELVRERLAGENIYFVHQEEQLGTAHAVMQAVPLFKDNRDGYVLVVCGDTPLLRRETIEGLVCACR
;
A
#
# COMPACT_ATOMS: atom_id res chain seq x y z
N MET A 1 15.73 16.30 -5.56
CA MET A 1 15.40 14.87 -5.43
C MET A 1 13.97 14.59 -5.89
N LYS A 2 13.79 13.49 -6.61
CA LYS A 2 12.46 13.09 -7.03
C LYS A 2 11.70 12.49 -5.85
N SER A 3 10.44 12.86 -5.70
CA SER A 3 9.60 12.33 -4.62
C SER A 3 9.19 10.89 -4.92
N LEU A 4 8.95 10.14 -3.86
CA LEU A 4 8.46 8.76 -3.95
C LEU A 4 7.08 8.68 -3.30
N THR A 5 6.10 8.21 -4.06
CA THR A 5 4.76 7.93 -3.55
C THR A 5 4.53 6.42 -3.59
N ALA A 6 4.13 5.85 -2.48
CA ALA A 6 3.83 4.42 -2.41
C ALA A 6 2.33 4.19 -2.54
N VAL A 7 1.96 3.20 -3.34
CA VAL A 7 0.58 2.72 -3.45
C VAL A 7 0.54 1.32 -2.86
N VAL A 8 -0.18 1.15 -1.76
CA VAL A 8 -0.29 -0.12 -1.05
C VAL A 8 -1.64 -0.75 -1.39
N LEU A 9 -1.61 -1.91 -2.00
CA LEU A 9 -2.83 -2.61 -2.43
C LEU A 9 -3.38 -3.42 -1.26
N ALA A 10 -4.51 -2.99 -0.72
CA ALA A 10 -5.12 -3.59 0.47
C ALA A 10 -6.61 -3.90 0.28
N ALA A 11 -7.08 -3.96 -0.96
CA ALA A 11 -8.51 -4.16 -1.24
C ALA A 11 -8.94 -5.63 -1.27
N GLY A 12 -8.00 -6.57 -1.38
CA GLY A 12 -8.28 -7.98 -1.54
C GLY A 12 -8.97 -8.61 -0.34
N GLN A 13 -9.80 -9.61 -0.61
CA GLN A 13 -10.62 -10.25 0.41
C GLN A 13 -9.91 -11.38 1.18
N GLY A 14 -8.84 -11.95 0.66
CA GLY A 14 -8.12 -13.01 1.32
C GLY A 14 -8.95 -14.29 1.46
N THR A 15 -9.65 -14.67 0.40
CA THR A 15 -10.60 -15.79 0.39
C THR A 15 -10.02 -17.10 0.88
N ARG A 16 -8.74 -17.33 0.70
CA ARG A 16 -8.08 -18.57 1.11
C ARG A 16 -8.01 -18.73 2.62
N MET A 17 -8.11 -17.67 3.37
CA MET A 17 -7.97 -17.70 4.82
C MET A 17 -9.30 -17.87 5.54
N LYS A 18 -10.41 -17.83 4.83
CA LYS A 18 -11.76 -17.96 5.37
C LYS A 18 -12.01 -17.12 6.62
N SER A 19 -11.37 -15.97 6.68
CA SER A 19 -11.46 -15.05 7.81
C SER A 19 -12.38 -13.89 7.50
N GLN A 20 -13.03 -13.34 8.53
CA GLN A 20 -13.81 -12.11 8.39
C GLN A 20 -12.92 -10.87 8.40
N TRP A 21 -11.64 -11.03 8.76
CA TRP A 21 -10.68 -9.94 8.73
C TRP A 21 -10.11 -9.80 7.32
N PRO A 22 -9.86 -8.57 6.86
CA PRO A 22 -9.10 -8.38 5.64
C PRO A 22 -7.73 -9.06 5.77
N LYS A 23 -7.27 -9.69 4.70
CA LYS A 23 -5.99 -10.39 4.70
C LYS A 23 -4.84 -9.51 5.20
N VAL A 24 -4.81 -8.26 4.74
CA VAL A 24 -3.74 -7.31 5.05
C VAL A 24 -3.68 -6.91 6.52
N LEU A 25 -4.75 -7.16 7.29
CA LEU A 25 -4.78 -6.89 8.73
C LEU A 25 -4.38 -8.10 9.58
N HIS A 26 -4.14 -9.25 8.97
CA HIS A 26 -3.62 -10.40 9.70
C HIS A 26 -2.22 -10.07 10.20
N LYS A 27 -1.95 -10.43 11.46
CA LYS A 27 -0.70 -10.06 12.11
C LYS A 27 0.40 -11.08 11.83
N VAL A 28 1.59 -10.57 11.60
CA VAL A 28 2.83 -11.36 11.56
C VAL A 28 3.73 -10.73 12.62
N CYS A 29 4.15 -11.52 13.59
CA CYS A 29 4.94 -11.03 14.74
C CYS A 29 4.22 -9.91 15.49
N GLY A 30 2.89 -10.01 15.61
CA GLY A 30 2.08 -9.06 16.38
C GLY A 30 1.71 -7.78 15.67
N VAL A 31 2.11 -7.59 14.41
CA VAL A 31 1.85 -6.37 13.64
C VAL A 31 1.10 -6.71 12.35
N PRO A 32 0.01 -5.99 12.01
CA PRO A 32 -0.69 -6.23 10.75
C PRO A 32 0.25 -6.16 9.55
N MET A 33 0.09 -7.05 8.58
CA MET A 33 0.96 -7.12 7.42
C MET A 33 1.05 -5.79 6.66
N ALA A 34 -0.10 -5.15 6.43
CA ALA A 34 -0.10 -3.86 5.71
C ALA A 34 0.62 -2.77 6.48
N GLU A 35 0.55 -2.79 7.81
CA GLU A 35 1.27 -1.81 8.63
C GLU A 35 2.77 -1.99 8.49
N GLN A 36 3.24 -3.24 8.45
CA GLN A 36 4.67 -3.51 8.22
C GLN A 36 5.12 -3.01 6.86
N VAL A 37 4.31 -3.21 5.82
CA VAL A 37 4.60 -2.71 4.48
C VAL A 37 4.68 -1.19 4.47
N ILE A 38 3.72 -0.52 5.11
CA ILE A 38 3.70 0.95 5.19
C ILE A 38 4.96 1.47 5.89
N ARG A 39 5.33 0.86 7.01
CA ARG A 39 6.54 1.26 7.74
C ARG A 39 7.78 1.11 6.86
N THR A 40 7.86 0.02 6.10
CA THR A 40 9.00 -0.23 5.22
C THR A 40 9.10 0.80 4.11
N VAL A 41 7.99 1.13 3.43
CA VAL A 41 8.02 2.11 2.35
C VAL A 41 8.36 3.50 2.87
N LYS A 42 7.89 3.86 4.06
CA LYS A 42 8.24 5.14 4.69
C LYS A 42 9.74 5.23 5.00
N LYS A 43 10.32 4.15 5.50
CA LYS A 43 11.76 4.08 5.78
C LYS A 43 12.59 4.19 4.51
N ALA A 44 12.04 3.73 3.38
CA ALA A 44 12.70 3.81 2.08
C ALA A 44 12.60 5.20 1.44
N GLY A 45 11.91 6.14 2.09
CA GLY A 45 11.81 7.52 1.63
C GLY A 45 10.49 7.92 1.01
N SER A 46 9.45 7.09 1.15
CA SER A 46 8.13 7.45 0.64
C SER A 46 7.56 8.63 1.43
N GLU A 47 7.28 9.71 0.72
CA GLU A 47 6.70 10.92 1.33
C GLU A 47 5.20 10.79 1.52
N LYS A 48 4.55 9.95 0.71
CA LYS A 48 3.10 9.81 0.69
C LYS A 48 2.77 8.34 0.47
N CYS A 49 1.81 7.85 1.21
CA CYS A 49 1.37 6.47 1.09
C CYS A 49 -0.13 6.44 0.79
N VAL A 50 -0.51 5.88 -0.36
CA VAL A 50 -1.91 5.75 -0.75
C VAL A 50 -2.30 4.29 -0.58
N VAL A 51 -3.28 4.03 0.28
CA VAL A 51 -3.76 2.67 0.55
C VAL A 51 -5.06 2.45 -0.21
N VAL A 52 -5.08 1.48 -1.12
CA VAL A 52 -6.29 1.12 -1.86
C VAL A 52 -7.06 0.10 -1.04
N THR A 53 -8.27 0.47 -0.63
CA THR A 53 -9.12 -0.34 0.25
C THR A 53 -10.34 -0.86 -0.47
N GLY A 54 -10.96 -1.88 0.07
CA GLY A 54 -12.19 -2.45 -0.49
C GLY A 54 -12.89 -3.28 0.58
N PHE A 55 -12.57 -4.57 0.66
CA PHE A 55 -13.19 -5.45 1.64
C PHE A 55 -12.92 -4.96 3.07
N LYS A 56 -14.01 -4.72 3.82
CA LYS A 56 -13.93 -4.27 5.21
C LYS A 56 -13.10 -2.99 5.36
N GLU A 57 -13.32 -2.05 4.46
CA GLU A 57 -12.54 -0.81 4.38
C GLU A 57 -12.49 -0.04 5.69
N GLU A 58 -13.57 -0.03 6.48
CA GLU A 58 -13.59 0.69 7.75
C GLU A 58 -12.55 0.17 8.72
N LEU A 59 -12.38 -1.15 8.78
CA LEU A 59 -11.35 -1.77 9.64
C LEU A 59 -9.95 -1.44 9.17
N VAL A 60 -9.73 -1.45 7.86
CA VAL A 60 -8.43 -1.13 7.28
C VAL A 60 -8.07 0.32 7.57
N ARG A 61 -9.00 1.24 7.34
CA ARG A 61 -8.78 2.67 7.59
C ARG A 61 -8.47 2.94 9.05
N GLU A 62 -9.24 2.35 9.95
CA GLU A 62 -9.04 2.54 11.39
C GLU A 62 -7.67 2.05 11.84
N ARG A 63 -7.24 0.89 11.34
CA ARG A 63 -5.98 0.29 11.77
C ARG A 63 -4.75 0.90 11.15
N LEU A 64 -4.87 1.45 9.94
CA LEU A 64 -3.71 1.94 9.19
C LEU A 64 -3.62 3.47 9.14
N ALA A 65 -4.56 4.18 9.74
CA ALA A 65 -4.55 5.65 9.72
C ALA A 65 -3.26 6.21 10.33
N GLY A 66 -2.74 7.28 9.73
CA GLY A 66 -1.51 7.91 10.20
C GLY A 66 -1.10 9.08 9.34
N GLU A 67 0.05 9.67 9.64
CA GLU A 67 0.56 10.81 8.88
C GLU A 67 0.88 10.43 7.45
N ASN A 68 0.45 11.29 6.53
CA ASN A 68 0.71 11.13 5.09
C ASN A 68 0.21 9.81 4.54
N ILE A 69 -0.82 9.23 5.18
CA ILE A 69 -1.50 8.03 4.70
C ILE A 69 -2.87 8.43 4.19
N TYR A 70 -3.15 8.10 2.94
CA TYR A 70 -4.40 8.43 2.26
C TYR A 70 -5.07 7.14 1.82
N PHE A 71 -6.40 7.12 1.83
CA PHE A 71 -7.16 5.94 1.46
C PHE A 71 -8.02 6.22 0.24
N VAL A 72 -8.07 5.24 -0.69
CA VAL A 72 -9.00 5.27 -1.81
C VAL A 72 -9.74 3.95 -1.84
N HIS A 73 -11.01 3.99 -2.23
CA HIS A 73 -11.86 2.81 -2.26
C HIS A 73 -11.91 2.20 -3.65
N GLN A 74 -11.73 0.89 -3.74
CA GLN A 74 -11.92 0.12 -4.97
C GLN A 74 -13.25 -0.64 -4.82
N GLU A 75 -14.27 -0.22 -5.56
CA GLU A 75 -15.59 -0.85 -5.46
C GLU A 75 -15.62 -2.26 -6.01
N GLU A 76 -14.95 -2.50 -7.13
CA GLU A 76 -14.91 -3.81 -7.77
C GLU A 76 -13.48 -4.32 -7.85
N GLN A 77 -13.32 -5.62 -7.64
CA GLN A 77 -12.01 -6.28 -7.67
C GLN A 77 -11.64 -6.64 -9.10
N LEU A 78 -11.29 -5.66 -9.91
CA LEU A 78 -10.96 -5.84 -11.32
C LEU A 78 -9.46 -5.98 -11.61
N GLY A 79 -8.68 -6.31 -10.59
CA GLY A 79 -7.26 -6.58 -10.74
C GLY A 79 -6.36 -5.47 -10.23
N THR A 80 -5.05 -5.72 -10.30
CA THR A 80 -4.03 -4.82 -9.76
C THR A 80 -4.00 -3.47 -10.48
N ALA A 81 -4.06 -3.49 -11.81
CA ALA A 81 -4.06 -2.25 -12.58
C ALA A 81 -5.26 -1.37 -12.23
N HIS A 82 -6.43 -1.98 -12.09
CA HIS A 82 -7.64 -1.25 -11.70
C HIS A 82 -7.47 -0.62 -10.31
N ALA A 83 -6.87 -1.35 -9.37
CA ALA A 83 -6.61 -0.84 -8.04
C ALA A 83 -5.69 0.39 -8.08
N VAL A 84 -4.62 0.33 -8.86
CA VAL A 84 -3.70 1.46 -9.01
C VAL A 84 -4.40 2.67 -9.61
N MET A 85 -5.30 2.46 -10.56
CA MET A 85 -6.06 3.55 -11.18
C MET A 85 -6.89 4.34 -10.19
N GLN A 86 -7.35 3.70 -9.11
CA GLN A 86 -8.10 4.40 -8.07
C GLN A 86 -7.24 5.42 -7.33
N ALA A 87 -5.94 5.22 -7.30
CA ALA A 87 -5.00 6.09 -6.60
C ALA A 87 -4.47 7.23 -7.48
N VAL A 88 -4.67 7.17 -8.79
CA VAL A 88 -4.13 8.16 -9.74
C VAL A 88 -4.44 9.61 -9.34
N PRO A 89 -5.68 9.98 -8.93
CA PRO A 89 -5.95 11.37 -8.56
C PRO A 89 -5.08 11.90 -7.43
N LEU A 90 -4.56 11.02 -6.58
CA LEU A 90 -3.77 11.41 -5.42
C LEU A 90 -2.28 11.57 -5.74
N PHE A 91 -1.82 11.09 -6.90
CA PHE A 91 -0.40 11.25 -7.26
C PHE A 91 -0.16 11.84 -8.65
N LYS A 92 -1.20 12.28 -9.34
CA LYS A 92 -1.05 12.84 -10.69
C LYS A 92 -0.17 14.09 -10.75
N ASP A 93 -0.02 14.78 -9.63
CA ASP A 93 0.83 15.97 -9.54
C ASP A 93 2.30 15.61 -9.33
N ASN A 94 2.59 14.33 -9.14
CA ASN A 94 3.94 13.84 -8.91
C ASN A 94 4.61 13.45 -10.24
N ARG A 95 4.67 14.41 -11.17
CA ARG A 95 5.13 14.14 -12.55
C ARG A 95 6.59 13.73 -12.63
N ASP A 96 7.43 14.31 -11.80
CA ASP A 96 8.87 14.05 -11.82
C ASP A 96 9.31 13.07 -10.76
N GLY A 97 8.35 12.46 -10.06
CA GLY A 97 8.65 11.52 -9.00
C GLY A 97 8.46 10.06 -9.42
N TYR A 98 8.61 9.19 -8.45
CA TYR A 98 8.39 7.76 -8.63
C TYR A 98 7.12 7.33 -7.91
N VAL A 99 6.44 6.35 -8.50
CA VAL A 99 5.29 5.69 -7.87
C VAL A 99 5.69 4.23 -7.65
N LEU A 100 5.67 3.81 -6.41
CA LEU A 100 5.97 2.43 -6.03
C LEU A 100 4.66 1.71 -5.70
N VAL A 101 4.38 0.62 -6.38
CA VAL A 101 3.20 -0.19 -6.12
C VAL A 101 3.62 -1.44 -5.36
N VAL A 102 3.06 -1.66 -4.18
CA VAL A 102 3.34 -2.83 -3.36
C VAL A 102 2.04 -3.45 -2.87
N CYS A 103 2.08 -4.75 -2.60
CA CYS A 103 0.94 -5.45 -2.01
C CYS A 103 1.00 -5.34 -0.49
N GLY A 104 -0.16 -5.14 0.14
CA GLY A 104 -0.24 -5.01 1.59
C GLY A 104 -0.06 -6.34 2.35
N ASP A 105 0.10 -7.44 1.63
CA ASP A 105 0.30 -8.77 2.21
C ASP A 105 1.73 -9.29 2.03
N THR A 106 2.70 -8.40 1.86
CA THR A 106 4.10 -8.76 1.72
C THR A 106 4.93 -8.23 2.89
N PRO A 107 4.75 -8.78 4.11
CA PRO A 107 5.39 -8.24 5.30
C PRO A 107 6.91 -8.37 5.33
N LEU A 108 7.47 -9.22 4.49
CA LEU A 108 8.94 -9.42 4.41
C LEU A 108 9.61 -8.48 3.42
N LEU A 109 8.87 -7.54 2.85
CA LEU A 109 9.43 -6.53 1.98
C LEU A 109 10.52 -5.73 2.72
N ARG A 110 11.67 -5.56 2.10
CA ARG A 110 12.79 -4.85 2.72
C ARG A 110 12.97 -3.46 2.13
N ARG A 111 13.40 -2.53 3.00
CA ARG A 111 13.75 -1.18 2.56
C ARG A 111 14.82 -1.20 1.47
N GLU A 112 15.81 -2.06 1.60
CA GLU A 112 16.91 -2.18 0.64
C GLU A 112 16.42 -2.58 -0.75
N THR A 113 15.39 -3.43 -0.82
CA THR A 113 14.79 -3.82 -2.08
C THR A 113 14.15 -2.63 -2.77
N ILE A 114 13.42 -1.81 -2.01
CA ILE A 114 12.77 -0.61 -2.54
C ILE A 114 13.82 0.40 -3.01
N GLU A 115 14.84 0.62 -2.22
CA GLU A 115 15.93 1.55 -2.56
C GLU A 115 16.62 1.10 -3.85
N GLY A 116 16.82 -0.22 -4.01
CA GLY A 116 17.40 -0.77 -5.22
C GLY A 116 16.56 -0.55 -6.45
N LEU A 117 15.23 -0.71 -6.32
CA LEU A 117 14.30 -0.45 -7.43
C LEU A 117 14.32 1.02 -7.84
N VAL A 118 14.29 1.93 -6.89
CA VAL A 118 14.32 3.37 -7.16
C VAL A 118 15.65 3.74 -7.84
N CYS A 119 16.75 3.19 -7.35
CA CYS A 119 18.06 3.44 -7.93
C CYS A 119 18.14 2.95 -9.38
N ALA A 120 17.54 1.80 -9.68
CA ALA A 120 17.53 1.24 -11.04
C ALA A 120 16.71 2.08 -12.02
N CYS A 121 15.74 2.87 -11.53
CA CYS A 121 14.89 3.72 -12.35
C CYS A 121 15.49 5.09 -12.65
N ARG A 122 16.61 5.42 -12.05
CA ARG A 122 17.27 6.73 -12.23
C ARG A 122 18.06 6.82 -13.53
#